data_b8d2c497c6a794a6094a40d2261e67e1
#
_entry.id   b8d2c497c6a794a6094a40d2261e67e1
#
_cell.length_a   1.000
_cell.length_b   1.000
_cell.length_c   1.000
_cell.angle_alpha   90.00
_cell.angle_beta   90.00
_cell.angle_gamma   90.00
#
_symmetry.space_group_name_H-M   'P 1'
#
loop_
_entity.id
_entity.type
_entity.pdbx_description
1 polymer ?
#
loop_
_entity_poly.entity_id
_entity_poly.type
_entity_poly.pdbx_seq_one_letter_code
_entity_poly.pdbx_strand_id
1 'polypeptide(L)'
;GDLHEPFCLDGYLEFCKETYAKNNCNKVVFIGDVIDNHYSSYHETDAEGLGGKYELEQAIEKLAKWYKAFPDADVTLGNHDRIIIRKAQSSNIPSKWIKEFGEVLETPNWRFVTEVYIDGVRYVHGDKSGKARMAAKRDMVSTVSGHYHTDFYCEWMFGKTRAIFGMAVGCGIDSKSYAMGYMQGGKKEAIGCGIVIGGEIAFNVKMDL
;
A
#
# COMPACT_ATOMS: atom_id res chain seq x y z
N GLY A 1 -3.92 -2.72 -0.22
CA GLY A 1 -3.09 -1.57 0.20
C GLY A 1 -2.46 -1.79 1.55
N ASP A 2 -1.39 -1.07 1.82
CA ASP A 2 -0.86 -0.85 3.18
C ASP A 2 -0.68 -2.17 3.95
N LEU A 3 0.26 -3.02 3.48
CA LEU A 3 0.55 -4.32 4.09
C LEU A 3 1.27 -4.16 5.42
N HIS A 4 2.22 -3.21 5.48
CA HIS A 4 3.07 -2.96 6.64
C HIS A 4 3.77 -4.21 7.17
N GLU A 5 4.34 -5.05 6.28
CA GLU A 5 5.09 -6.20 6.74
C GLU A 5 6.25 -5.77 7.68
N PRO A 6 6.48 -6.46 8.78
CA PRO A 6 5.96 -7.78 9.16
C PRO A 6 4.63 -7.77 9.94
N PHE A 7 3.88 -6.67 9.97
CA PHE A 7 2.67 -6.48 10.79
C PHE A 7 1.35 -6.66 10.02
N CYS A 8 1.41 -7.30 8.85
CA CYS A 8 0.22 -7.63 8.07
C CYS A 8 -0.66 -8.65 8.81
N LEU A 9 -1.98 -8.46 8.73
CA LEU A 9 -2.98 -9.31 9.36
C LEU A 9 -2.91 -10.74 8.81
N ASP A 10 -2.94 -11.71 9.69
CA ASP A 10 -3.01 -13.11 9.30
C ASP A 10 -4.27 -13.39 8.46
N GLY A 11 -4.08 -14.16 7.37
CA GLY A 11 -5.17 -14.46 6.42
C GLY A 11 -5.40 -13.40 5.33
N TYR A 12 -4.83 -12.20 5.44
CA TYR A 12 -5.04 -11.15 4.43
C TYR A 12 -4.46 -11.53 3.05
N LEU A 13 -3.33 -12.24 3.00
CA LEU A 13 -2.79 -12.78 1.74
C LEU A 13 -3.78 -13.75 1.06
N GLU A 14 -4.34 -14.68 1.83
CA GLU A 14 -5.30 -15.66 1.28
C GLU A 14 -6.57 -14.97 0.78
N PHE A 15 -7.10 -14.03 1.54
CA PHE A 15 -8.21 -13.16 1.11
C PHE A 15 -7.91 -12.45 -0.22
N CYS A 16 -6.71 -11.88 -0.38
CA CYS A 16 -6.31 -11.23 -1.63
C CYS A 16 -6.21 -12.21 -2.79
N LYS A 17 -5.67 -13.43 -2.57
CA LYS A 17 -5.58 -14.49 -3.58
C LYS A 17 -6.96 -14.96 -4.03
N GLU A 18 -7.87 -15.21 -3.09
CA GLU A 18 -9.26 -15.59 -3.39
C GLU A 18 -9.98 -14.50 -4.17
N THR A 19 -9.82 -13.25 -3.74
CA THR A 19 -10.41 -12.08 -4.42
C THR A 19 -9.86 -11.93 -5.85
N TYR A 20 -8.55 -12.09 -6.04
CA TYR A 20 -7.89 -12.08 -7.33
C TYR A 20 -8.48 -13.15 -8.27
N ALA A 21 -8.56 -14.40 -7.79
CA ALA A 21 -9.07 -15.52 -8.57
C ALA A 21 -10.56 -15.35 -8.91
N LYS A 22 -11.39 -14.98 -7.92
CA LYS A 22 -12.84 -14.79 -8.08
C LYS A 22 -13.20 -13.73 -9.13
N ASN A 23 -12.38 -12.68 -9.24
CA ASN A 23 -12.62 -11.58 -10.19
C ASN A 23 -11.80 -11.72 -11.48
N ASN A 24 -11.13 -12.86 -11.72
CA ASN A 24 -10.29 -13.10 -12.91
C ASN A 24 -9.28 -11.96 -13.15
N CYS A 25 -8.68 -11.45 -12.08
CA CYS A 25 -7.70 -10.38 -12.19
C CYS A 25 -6.46 -10.86 -12.94
N ASN A 26 -5.82 -9.97 -13.68
CA ASN A 26 -4.61 -10.25 -14.45
C ASN A 26 -3.44 -9.32 -14.08
N LYS A 27 -3.66 -8.36 -13.20
CA LYS A 27 -2.65 -7.44 -12.69
C LYS A 27 -2.83 -7.20 -11.19
N VAL A 28 -1.73 -6.91 -10.51
CA VAL A 28 -1.71 -6.53 -9.10
C VAL A 28 -0.98 -5.21 -8.94
N VAL A 29 -1.57 -4.30 -8.16
CA VAL A 29 -0.92 -3.07 -7.71
C VAL A 29 -0.95 -3.05 -6.18
N PHE A 30 0.21 -3.09 -5.56
CA PHE A 30 0.36 -2.79 -4.14
C PHE A 30 0.36 -1.26 -3.97
N ILE A 31 -0.55 -0.76 -3.16
CA ILE A 31 -0.78 0.70 -3.02
C ILE A 31 0.16 1.32 -1.95
N GLY A 32 1.40 0.86 -1.89
CA GLY A 32 2.44 1.34 -1.00
C GLY A 32 2.34 0.82 0.42
N ASP A 33 3.30 1.27 1.21
CA ASP A 33 3.51 0.80 2.58
C ASP A 33 3.49 -0.74 2.66
N VAL A 34 4.30 -1.36 1.77
CA VAL A 34 4.45 -2.83 1.76
C VAL A 34 5.29 -3.30 2.94
N ILE A 35 6.18 -2.45 3.45
CA ILE A 35 6.93 -2.64 4.70
C ILE A 35 6.64 -1.50 5.67
N ASP A 36 6.74 -1.76 6.96
CA ASP A 36 6.42 -0.75 7.99
C ASP A 36 7.61 0.17 8.29
N ASN A 37 8.82 -0.37 8.40
CA ASN A 37 9.98 0.37 8.85
C ASN A 37 9.77 1.08 10.21
N HIS A 38 9.04 0.45 11.14
CA HIS A 38 8.70 1.02 12.45
C HIS A 38 9.93 1.47 13.22
N TYR A 39 10.96 0.64 13.28
CA TYR A 39 12.23 0.97 13.95
C TYR A 39 12.90 2.23 13.39
N SER A 40 12.71 2.49 12.11
CA SER A 40 13.24 3.66 11.43
C SER A 40 12.24 4.82 11.34
N SER A 41 11.08 4.73 11.99
CA SER A 41 10.04 5.75 11.98
C SER A 41 10.53 7.11 12.49
N TYR A 42 9.77 8.16 12.18
CA TYR A 42 9.90 9.48 12.78
C TYR A 42 9.00 9.63 14.02
N HIS A 43 8.16 8.66 14.29
CA HIS A 43 7.38 8.54 15.54
C HIS A 43 8.22 7.86 16.62
N GLU A 44 7.77 7.95 17.86
CA GLU A 44 8.35 7.18 18.95
C GLU A 44 8.24 5.69 18.64
N THR A 45 9.35 4.98 18.77
CA THR A 45 9.39 3.53 18.58
C THR A 45 9.08 2.83 19.89
N ASP A 46 8.41 1.69 19.82
CA ASP A 46 8.15 0.84 20.98
C ASP A 46 9.47 0.24 21.50
N ALA A 47 9.74 0.41 22.80
CA ALA A 47 10.97 -0.12 23.42
C ALA A 47 11.03 -1.66 23.41
N GLU A 48 9.87 -2.32 23.38
CA GLU A 48 9.74 -3.78 23.26
C GLU A 48 9.63 -4.24 21.80
N GLY A 49 9.72 -3.30 20.84
CA GLY A 49 9.62 -3.57 19.41
C GLY A 49 10.85 -4.27 18.84
N LEU A 50 10.71 -4.77 17.62
CA LEU A 50 11.81 -5.40 16.88
C LEU A 50 12.93 -4.39 16.60
N GLY A 51 14.17 -4.82 16.71
CA GLY A 51 15.30 -4.04 16.19
C GLY A 51 15.29 -4.02 14.65
N GLY A 52 15.79 -2.93 14.05
CA GLY A 52 15.67 -2.69 12.61
C GLY A 52 16.14 -3.82 11.71
N LYS A 53 17.20 -4.57 12.10
CA LYS A 53 17.64 -5.75 11.36
C LYS A 53 16.56 -6.83 11.34
N TYR A 54 16.01 -7.18 12.51
CA TYR A 54 15.03 -8.26 12.64
C TYR A 54 13.69 -7.89 12.00
N GLU A 55 13.27 -6.64 12.11
CA GLU A 55 12.06 -6.16 11.45
C GLU A 55 12.16 -6.31 9.93
N LEU A 56 13.28 -5.89 9.33
CA LEU A 56 13.50 -6.03 7.90
C LEU A 56 13.60 -7.50 7.47
N GLU A 57 14.34 -8.35 8.20
CA GLU A 57 14.45 -9.78 7.90
C GLU A 57 13.09 -10.47 7.94
N GLN A 58 12.26 -10.18 8.94
CA GLN A 58 10.89 -10.70 9.02
C GLN A 58 9.98 -10.16 7.91
N ALA A 59 10.12 -8.88 7.55
CA ALA A 59 9.38 -8.31 6.44
C ALA A 59 9.71 -9.01 5.12
N ILE A 60 11.00 -9.27 4.84
CA ILE A 60 11.44 -10.00 3.64
C ILE A 60 10.88 -11.42 3.64
N GLU A 61 10.96 -12.15 4.76
CA GLU A 61 10.40 -13.49 4.86
C GLU A 61 8.89 -13.54 4.56
N LYS A 62 8.15 -12.58 5.10
CA LYS A 62 6.70 -12.47 4.85
C LYS A 62 6.40 -12.01 3.43
N LEU A 63 7.14 -11.02 2.89
CA LEU A 63 7.00 -10.58 1.51
C LEU A 63 7.31 -11.68 0.48
N ALA A 64 8.17 -12.64 0.81
CA ALA A 64 8.42 -13.78 -0.07
C ALA A 64 7.13 -14.58 -0.38
N LYS A 65 6.18 -14.64 0.57
CA LYS A 65 4.87 -15.28 0.35
C LYS A 65 4.00 -14.47 -0.61
N TRP A 66 4.01 -13.15 -0.50
CA TRP A 66 3.34 -12.23 -1.43
C TRP A 66 3.94 -12.31 -2.83
N TYR A 67 5.28 -12.30 -2.91
CA TYR A 67 5.99 -12.42 -4.18
C TYR A 67 5.71 -13.76 -4.88
N LYS A 68 5.66 -14.87 -4.12
CA LYS A 68 5.26 -16.18 -4.66
C LYS A 68 3.83 -16.18 -5.20
N ALA A 69 2.90 -15.50 -4.53
CA ALA A 69 1.50 -15.42 -4.96
C ALA A 69 1.30 -14.48 -6.15
N PHE A 70 2.04 -13.38 -6.20
CA PHE A 70 1.93 -12.30 -7.19
C PHE A 70 3.34 -11.91 -7.69
N PRO A 71 3.97 -12.74 -8.53
CA PRO A 71 5.37 -12.53 -8.92
C PRO A 71 5.58 -11.27 -9.77
N ASP A 72 4.54 -10.81 -10.48
CA ASP A 72 4.57 -9.60 -11.30
C ASP A 72 3.59 -8.57 -10.72
N ALA A 73 4.11 -7.49 -10.17
CA ALA A 73 3.28 -6.44 -9.59
C ALA A 73 3.93 -5.06 -9.73
N ASP A 74 3.08 -4.03 -9.74
CA ASP A 74 3.48 -2.66 -9.51
C ASP A 74 3.33 -2.34 -8.01
N VAL A 75 4.30 -1.64 -7.45
CA VAL A 75 4.28 -1.16 -6.06
C VAL A 75 4.40 0.35 -6.06
N THR A 76 3.34 1.06 -5.67
CA THR A 76 3.44 2.51 -5.49
C THR A 76 4.08 2.80 -4.14
N LEU A 77 5.18 3.54 -4.13
CA LEU A 77 5.94 3.78 -2.90
C LEU A 77 5.16 4.63 -1.89
N GLY A 78 4.94 4.09 -0.70
CA GLY A 78 4.32 4.77 0.41
C GLY A 78 5.30 5.57 1.28
N ASN A 79 4.79 6.22 2.30
CA ASN A 79 5.62 7.00 3.21
C ASN A 79 6.49 6.12 4.11
N HIS A 80 6.02 4.93 4.50
CA HIS A 80 6.81 3.95 5.26
C HIS A 80 7.91 3.35 4.40
N ASP A 81 7.62 2.94 3.16
CA ASP A 81 8.64 2.45 2.23
C ASP A 81 9.78 3.46 2.07
N ARG A 82 9.45 4.76 1.99
CA ARG A 82 10.43 5.83 1.75
C ARG A 82 11.18 6.33 2.97
N ILE A 83 10.89 5.83 4.19
CA ILE A 83 11.57 6.30 5.42
C ILE A 83 13.08 6.23 5.28
N ILE A 84 13.63 5.13 4.78
CA ILE A 84 15.07 4.92 4.66
C ILE A 84 15.69 5.92 3.69
N ILE A 85 15.06 6.15 2.52
CA ILE A 85 15.53 7.14 1.55
C ILE A 85 15.52 8.54 2.15
N ARG A 86 14.44 8.91 2.84
CA ARG A 86 14.32 10.23 3.48
C ARG A 86 15.37 10.43 4.58
N LYS A 87 15.65 9.39 5.39
CA LYS A 87 16.69 9.45 6.41
C LYS A 87 18.08 9.56 5.79
N ALA A 88 18.37 8.82 4.72
CA ALA A 88 19.62 8.96 4.00
C ALA A 88 19.79 10.40 3.46
N GLN A 89 18.76 10.96 2.83
CA GLN A 89 18.79 12.34 2.33
C GLN A 89 19.01 13.35 3.45
N SER A 90 18.31 13.23 4.58
CA SER A 90 18.50 14.14 5.74
C SER A 90 19.88 14.02 6.38
N SER A 91 20.55 12.89 6.19
CA SER A 91 21.94 12.65 6.63
C SER A 91 22.98 12.94 5.54
N ASN A 92 22.59 13.59 4.45
CA ASN A 92 23.45 13.91 3.30
C ASN A 92 24.10 12.67 2.66
N ILE A 93 23.48 11.51 2.73
CA ILE A 93 23.93 10.28 2.07
C ILE A 93 23.41 10.28 0.63
N PRO A 94 24.29 10.28 -0.39
CA PRO A 94 23.87 10.20 -1.79
C PRO A 94 23.07 8.94 -2.09
N SER A 95 22.02 9.05 -2.93
CA SER A 95 21.15 7.92 -3.29
C SER A 95 21.90 6.72 -3.90
N LYS A 96 23.04 6.97 -4.55
CA LYS A 96 23.90 5.91 -5.10
C LYS A 96 24.37 4.88 -4.05
N TRP A 97 24.36 5.23 -2.76
CA TRP A 97 24.70 4.31 -1.67
C TRP A 97 23.51 3.45 -1.22
N ILE A 98 22.32 3.74 -1.70
CA ILE A 98 21.08 3.05 -1.32
C ILE A 98 20.75 2.03 -2.40
N LYS A 99 20.49 0.80 -1.99
CA LYS A 99 20.05 -0.28 -2.87
C LYS A 99 18.62 -0.04 -3.35
N GLU A 100 18.31 -0.58 -4.52
CA GLU A 100 16.93 -0.59 -5.04
C GLU A 100 15.99 -1.47 -4.18
N PHE A 101 14.75 -1.09 -4.07
CA PHE A 101 13.75 -1.81 -3.25
C PHE A 101 13.65 -3.29 -3.62
N GLY A 102 13.55 -3.61 -4.91
CA GLY A 102 13.45 -4.99 -5.38
C GLY A 102 14.66 -5.86 -5.02
N GLU A 103 15.84 -5.26 -4.89
CA GLU A 103 17.04 -5.95 -4.42
C GLU A 103 16.98 -6.20 -2.91
N VAL A 104 16.61 -5.17 -2.12
CA VAL A 104 16.54 -5.28 -0.65
C VAL A 104 15.45 -6.24 -0.22
N LEU A 105 14.27 -6.17 -0.86
CA LEU A 105 13.08 -6.93 -0.48
C LEU A 105 13.00 -8.29 -1.20
N GLU A 106 14.02 -8.64 -1.99
CA GLU A 106 14.10 -9.90 -2.74
C GLU A 106 12.89 -10.14 -3.67
N THR A 107 12.40 -9.06 -4.28
CA THR A 107 11.25 -9.05 -5.19
C THR A 107 11.63 -8.51 -6.57
N PRO A 108 12.52 -9.19 -7.32
CA PRO A 108 13.20 -8.63 -8.51
C PRO A 108 12.27 -8.25 -9.66
N ASN A 109 11.05 -8.82 -9.76
CA ASN A 109 10.09 -8.51 -10.82
C ASN A 109 9.06 -7.46 -10.37
N TRP A 110 9.03 -7.08 -9.10
CA TRP A 110 8.15 -6.00 -8.67
C TRP A 110 8.72 -4.65 -9.12
N ARG A 111 7.87 -3.83 -9.70
CA ARG A 111 8.25 -2.51 -10.18
C ARG A 111 7.86 -1.45 -9.16
N PHE A 112 8.83 -0.87 -8.49
CA PHE A 112 8.64 0.18 -7.49
C PHE A 112 8.59 1.56 -8.17
N VAL A 113 7.46 2.25 -8.02
CA VAL A 113 7.17 3.54 -8.69
C VAL A 113 6.49 4.52 -7.74
N THR A 114 6.45 5.79 -8.07
CA THR A 114 5.68 6.78 -7.29
C THR A 114 4.19 6.70 -7.60
N GLU A 115 3.86 6.43 -8.85
CA GLU A 115 2.50 6.22 -9.35
C GLU A 115 2.53 5.39 -10.62
N VAL A 116 1.42 4.76 -10.96
CA VAL A 116 1.25 4.01 -12.22
C VAL A 116 -0.14 4.26 -12.81
N TYR A 117 -0.22 4.24 -14.12
CA TYR A 117 -1.48 4.34 -14.85
C TYR A 117 -1.78 3.03 -15.57
N ILE A 118 -2.96 2.46 -15.32
CA ILE A 118 -3.47 1.24 -15.97
C ILE A 118 -4.90 1.53 -16.39
N ASP A 119 -5.22 1.31 -17.66
CA ASP A 119 -6.55 1.53 -18.23
C ASP A 119 -7.13 2.93 -17.93
N GLY A 120 -6.28 3.97 -17.95
CA GLY A 120 -6.69 5.35 -17.66
C GLY A 120 -6.93 5.65 -16.18
N VAL A 121 -6.69 4.70 -15.28
CA VAL A 121 -6.79 4.86 -13.84
C VAL A 121 -5.40 5.07 -13.23
N ARG A 122 -5.28 6.07 -12.39
CA ARG A 122 -4.08 6.38 -11.63
C ARG A 122 -4.08 5.60 -10.32
N TYR A 123 -2.99 4.92 -10.03
CA TYR A 123 -2.72 4.25 -8.75
C TYR A 123 -1.58 4.99 -8.04
N VAL A 124 -1.78 5.36 -6.78
CA VAL A 124 -0.82 6.13 -5.99
C VAL A 124 -1.04 5.85 -4.50
N HIS A 125 0.00 5.90 -3.67
CA HIS A 125 -0.17 5.62 -2.26
C HIS A 125 -1.18 6.55 -1.56
N GLY A 126 -1.05 7.86 -1.69
CA GLY A 126 -2.04 8.80 -1.14
C GLY A 126 -1.48 9.86 -0.19
N ASP A 127 -0.33 9.63 0.42
CA ASP A 127 0.29 10.55 1.40
C ASP A 127 0.59 11.96 0.80
N LYS A 128 0.95 12.02 -0.47
CA LYS A 128 1.23 13.29 -1.18
C LYS A 128 0.05 13.78 -2.02
N SER A 129 -0.73 12.87 -2.57
CA SER A 129 -1.85 13.21 -3.44
C SER A 129 -3.12 13.59 -2.66
N GLY A 130 -3.19 13.20 -1.39
CA GLY A 130 -4.38 13.30 -0.55
C GLY A 130 -5.38 12.18 -0.86
N LYS A 131 -6.56 12.25 -0.23
CA LYS A 131 -7.63 11.24 -0.36
C LYS A 131 -8.01 11.02 -1.82
N ALA A 132 -8.23 9.76 -2.21
CA ALA A 132 -8.51 9.33 -3.59
C ALA A 132 -9.56 10.20 -4.30
N ARG A 133 -10.70 10.48 -3.63
CA ARG A 133 -11.77 11.33 -4.16
C ARG A 133 -11.27 12.74 -4.52
N MET A 134 -10.49 13.35 -3.63
CA MET A 134 -10.00 14.72 -3.84
C MET A 134 -8.95 14.76 -4.94
N ALA A 135 -8.06 13.77 -4.97
CA ALA A 135 -7.07 13.62 -6.03
C ALA A 135 -7.73 13.41 -7.39
N ALA A 136 -8.71 12.49 -7.48
CA ALA A 136 -9.45 12.24 -8.72
C ALA A 136 -10.15 13.51 -9.24
N LYS A 137 -10.82 14.26 -8.35
CA LYS A 137 -11.50 15.51 -8.72
C LYS A 137 -10.52 16.60 -9.16
N ARG A 138 -9.42 16.78 -8.44
CA ARG A 138 -8.41 17.81 -8.75
C ARG A 138 -7.75 17.56 -10.09
N ASP A 139 -7.35 16.30 -10.33
CA ASP A 139 -6.54 15.92 -11.48
C ASP A 139 -7.42 15.45 -12.67
N MET A 140 -8.74 15.34 -12.46
CA MET A 140 -9.72 14.87 -13.44
C MET A 140 -9.38 13.48 -14.01
N VAL A 141 -8.86 12.58 -13.17
CA VAL A 141 -8.47 11.20 -13.50
C VAL A 141 -8.97 10.27 -12.41
N SER A 142 -9.54 9.12 -12.81
CA SER A 142 -9.89 8.06 -11.85
C SER A 142 -8.66 7.70 -11.03
N THR A 143 -8.78 7.68 -9.71
CA THR A 143 -7.64 7.50 -8.81
C THR A 143 -7.94 6.45 -7.74
N VAL A 144 -7.02 5.51 -7.58
CA VAL A 144 -6.99 4.52 -6.49
C VAL A 144 -5.89 4.89 -5.51
N SER A 145 -6.19 4.92 -4.20
CA SER A 145 -5.17 5.16 -3.17
C SER A 145 -5.41 4.37 -1.88
N GLY A 146 -4.34 4.22 -1.08
CA GLY A 146 -4.29 3.72 0.29
C GLY A 146 -4.03 4.83 1.31
N HIS A 147 -3.05 4.63 2.19
CA HIS A 147 -2.55 5.55 3.22
C HIS A 147 -3.54 5.85 4.35
N TYR A 148 -4.79 6.12 4.04
CA TYR A 148 -5.83 6.41 5.02
C TYR A 148 -6.53 5.11 5.41
N HIS A 149 -5.99 4.35 6.38
CA HIS A 149 -6.42 3.00 6.74
C HIS A 149 -7.91 2.89 7.10
N THR A 150 -8.54 4.00 7.49
CA THR A 150 -9.97 4.06 7.83
C THR A 150 -10.86 4.43 6.64
N ASP A 151 -10.28 4.77 5.49
CA ASP A 151 -11.02 5.13 4.29
C ASP A 151 -11.21 3.89 3.40
N PHE A 152 -12.46 3.56 3.13
CA PHE A 152 -12.83 2.40 2.32
C PHE A 152 -14.08 2.74 1.51
N TYR A 153 -13.89 3.23 0.30
CA TYR A 153 -14.98 3.68 -0.56
C TYR A 153 -14.57 3.66 -2.03
N CYS A 154 -15.58 3.59 -2.91
CA CYS A 154 -15.45 3.90 -4.33
C CYS A 154 -16.54 4.91 -4.68
N GLU A 155 -16.18 6.14 -4.99
CA GLU A 155 -17.10 7.25 -5.28
C GLU A 155 -16.96 7.70 -6.73
N TRP A 156 -18.05 7.64 -7.49
CA TRP A 156 -18.12 8.08 -8.86
C TRP A 156 -18.53 9.54 -8.97
N MET A 157 -17.90 10.24 -9.90
CA MET A 157 -18.16 11.64 -10.23
C MET A 157 -18.47 11.74 -11.72
N PHE A 158 -19.65 12.23 -12.05
CA PHE A 158 -20.14 12.32 -13.42
C PHE A 158 -20.00 13.73 -13.94
N GLY A 159 -19.16 13.93 -14.95
CA GLY A 159 -19.03 15.17 -15.72
C GLY A 159 -19.87 15.11 -17.00
N LYS A 160 -19.88 16.19 -17.76
CA LYS A 160 -20.64 16.29 -19.02
C LYS A 160 -20.14 15.30 -20.08
N THR A 161 -18.84 15.01 -20.12
CA THR A 161 -18.21 14.23 -21.19
C THR A 161 -17.60 12.93 -20.71
N ARG A 162 -17.41 12.75 -19.41
CA ARG A 162 -16.81 11.54 -18.81
C ARG A 162 -17.23 11.36 -17.36
N ALA A 163 -17.13 10.11 -16.90
CA ALA A 163 -17.17 9.77 -15.49
C ALA A 163 -15.75 9.42 -15.01
N ILE A 164 -15.45 9.73 -13.75
CA ILE A 164 -14.22 9.33 -13.05
C ILE A 164 -14.59 8.82 -11.66
N PHE A 165 -13.70 8.09 -11.02
CA PHE A 165 -13.90 7.66 -9.63
C PHE A 165 -12.69 7.95 -8.75
N GLY A 166 -12.95 8.07 -7.45
CA GLY A 166 -11.93 8.02 -6.41
C GLY A 166 -12.17 6.80 -5.52
N MET A 167 -11.20 5.90 -5.42
CA MET A 167 -11.29 4.68 -4.61
C MET A 167 -10.22 4.65 -3.55
N ALA A 168 -10.62 4.50 -2.28
CA ALA A 168 -9.73 4.20 -1.17
C ALA A 168 -9.87 2.72 -0.81
N VAL A 169 -8.75 1.97 -0.78
CA VAL A 169 -8.78 0.51 -0.73
C VAL A 169 -8.63 -0.08 0.68
N GLY A 170 -8.51 0.77 1.72
CA GLY A 170 -8.23 0.31 3.07
C GLY A 170 -6.81 -0.22 3.21
N CYS A 171 -6.61 -1.15 4.12
CA CYS A 171 -5.29 -1.69 4.46
C CYS A 171 -5.32 -3.19 4.77
N GLY A 172 -4.15 -3.77 4.96
CA GLY A 172 -3.95 -5.14 5.40
C GLY A 172 -3.24 -5.27 6.75
N ILE A 173 -2.99 -4.17 7.45
CA ILE A 173 -2.25 -4.16 8.71
C ILE A 173 -3.06 -4.77 9.87
N ASP A 174 -2.39 -5.46 10.80
CA ASP A 174 -2.98 -5.86 12.07
C ASP A 174 -2.95 -4.68 13.05
N SER A 175 -4.13 -4.11 13.34
CA SER A 175 -4.29 -3.00 14.27
C SER A 175 -3.87 -3.31 15.72
N LYS A 176 -3.70 -4.58 16.07
CA LYS A 176 -3.22 -5.02 17.39
C LYS A 176 -1.70 -5.04 17.48
N SER A 177 -0.99 -4.87 16.36
CA SER A 177 0.46 -4.80 16.38
C SER A 177 0.97 -3.57 17.13
N TYR A 178 2.13 -3.68 17.77
CA TYR A 178 2.74 -2.53 18.46
C TYR A 178 3.07 -1.37 17.50
N ALA A 179 3.30 -1.66 16.23
CA ALA A 179 3.54 -0.64 15.22
C ALA A 179 2.37 0.35 15.07
N MET A 180 1.16 -0.06 15.47
CA MET A 180 -0.04 0.80 15.47
C MET A 180 -0.32 1.49 16.81
N GLY A 181 0.58 1.39 17.78
CA GLY A 181 0.41 1.98 19.12
C GLY A 181 0.11 3.47 19.11
N TYR A 182 0.62 4.22 18.14
CA TYR A 182 0.36 5.66 17.98
C TYR A 182 -1.08 5.99 17.52
N MET A 183 -1.83 5.02 17.03
CA MET A 183 -3.23 5.18 16.58
C MET A 183 -4.27 4.76 17.62
N GLN A 184 -3.86 4.48 18.85
CA GLN A 184 -4.77 4.05 19.92
C GLN A 184 -5.87 5.09 20.17
N GLY A 185 -7.13 4.63 20.14
CA GLY A 185 -8.31 5.50 20.30
C GLY A 185 -8.88 6.08 19.00
N GLY A 186 -8.31 5.74 17.85
CA GLY A 186 -8.79 6.15 16.53
C GLY A 186 -9.98 5.34 16.02
N LYS A 187 -10.39 5.61 14.78
CA LYS A 187 -11.39 4.80 14.06
C LYS A 187 -10.77 3.44 13.71
N LYS A 188 -11.62 2.40 13.66
CA LYS A 188 -11.21 1.06 13.25
C LYS A 188 -10.76 1.08 11.80
N GLU A 189 -9.68 0.37 11.51
CA GLU A 189 -9.14 0.18 10.17
C GLU A 189 -10.11 -0.61 9.29
N ALA A 190 -10.12 -0.29 8.02
CA ALA A 190 -10.90 -0.99 7.02
C ALA A 190 -10.02 -2.02 6.31
N ILE A 191 -10.20 -3.30 6.66
CA ILE A 191 -9.44 -4.39 6.05
C ILE A 191 -10.13 -4.82 4.76
N GLY A 192 -9.38 -4.72 3.64
CA GLY A 192 -9.92 -5.05 2.33
C GLY A 192 -9.02 -4.65 1.18
N CYS A 193 -9.54 -4.79 -0.03
CA CYS A 193 -8.84 -4.41 -1.26
C CYS A 193 -9.81 -3.82 -2.29
N GLY A 194 -9.27 -3.30 -3.40
CA GLY A 194 -10.06 -2.75 -4.51
C GLY A 194 -9.91 -3.59 -5.77
N ILE A 195 -10.96 -3.64 -6.57
CA ILE A 195 -11.01 -4.24 -7.91
C ILE A 195 -11.34 -3.15 -8.92
N VAL A 196 -10.60 -3.13 -10.02
CA VAL A 196 -10.85 -2.26 -11.18
C VAL A 196 -10.84 -3.13 -12.44
N ILE A 197 -11.85 -2.98 -13.28
CA ILE A 197 -12.01 -3.74 -14.51
C ILE A 197 -12.05 -2.75 -15.68
N GLY A 198 -11.00 -2.78 -16.52
CA GLY A 198 -10.89 -1.95 -17.72
C GLY A 198 -10.99 -0.44 -17.48
N GLY A 199 -10.79 0.03 -16.24
CA GLY A 199 -10.96 1.44 -15.87
C GLY A 199 -12.41 1.92 -15.77
N GLU A 200 -13.39 1.05 -16.09
CA GLU A 200 -14.82 1.40 -16.20
C GLU A 200 -15.67 0.87 -15.04
N ILE A 201 -15.24 -0.19 -14.37
CA ILE A 201 -15.91 -0.75 -13.20
C ILE A 201 -14.91 -0.76 -12.03
N ALA A 202 -15.33 -0.26 -10.90
CA ALA A 202 -14.50 -0.20 -9.72
C ALA A 202 -15.34 -0.44 -8.46
N PHE A 203 -14.86 -1.30 -7.57
CA PHE A 203 -15.51 -1.60 -6.30
C PHE A 203 -14.53 -2.14 -5.26
N ASN A 204 -14.87 -1.97 -4.01
CA ASN A 204 -14.12 -2.48 -2.88
C ASN A 204 -14.62 -3.86 -2.46
N VAL A 205 -13.71 -4.72 -2.01
CA VAL A 205 -13.99 -6.01 -1.39
C VAL A 205 -13.48 -5.97 0.04
N LYS A 206 -14.42 -6.04 1.00
CA LYS A 206 -14.10 -6.04 2.43
C LYS A 206 -13.73 -7.47 2.86
N MET A 207 -12.72 -7.59 3.72
CA MET A 207 -12.41 -8.85 4.40
C MET A 207 -13.35 -9.02 5.61
N ASP A 208 -13.96 -10.17 5.74
CA ASP A 208 -14.71 -10.55 6.95
C ASP A 208 -13.72 -11.02 8.02
N LEU A 209 -13.79 -10.44 9.22
CA LEU A 209 -12.87 -10.66 10.35
C LEU A 209 -13.52 -11.51 11.42
#